data_dc913cf7005f63bfd15a919a4748f1b4
#
_entry.id   dc913cf7005f63bfd15a919a4748f1b4
#
_cell.length_a   1.000
_cell.length_b   1.000
_cell.length_c   1.000
_cell.angle_alpha   90.00
_cell.angle_beta   90.00
_cell.angle_gamma   90.00
#
_symmetry.space_group_name_H-M   'P 1'
#
loop_
_entity.id
_entity.type
_entity.pdbx_description
1 polymer ?
#
loop_
_entity_poly.entity_id
_entity_poly.type
_entity_poly.pdbx_seq_one_letter_code
_entity_poly.pdbx_strand_id
1 'polypeptide(L)'
;MTRAVTIPPLAPASTVALIRPAAGGLEVFMVKRHTAVAVLASAYVFPGGQLALADSAGDIAALCDGLSGVRDRMGSVLDDEARAFHVAAVRELYEEAGILLARNRDGKAVGERSGDIDAVDKGRDALAAGRPFATLVAAERWRLALDWLTLFAHWVTPDIEPRRFDAYFFLAVEPEAQDASHCGRETSAGVWMRPADAIARCRAGEIALPPPTWTTLRQLEPFGSVDEAMAWARSTTVPRIQPGFGFQGTTRIVTLPGDSALAPVPGFAAKETRFALENGRWRPIESL
;
A
#
# COMPACT_ATOMS: atom_id res chain seq x y z
N MET A 1 7.16 -29.45 -29.14
CA MET A 1 5.96 -28.64 -28.93
C MET A 1 6.23 -27.76 -27.72
N THR A 2 6.57 -26.50 -27.91
CA THR A 2 6.80 -25.50 -26.85
C THR A 2 5.43 -25.15 -26.28
N ARG A 3 5.16 -25.56 -25.05
CA ARG A 3 3.94 -25.18 -24.33
C ARG A 3 3.93 -23.66 -24.22
N ALA A 4 2.97 -22.97 -24.80
CA ALA A 4 2.81 -21.54 -24.61
C ALA A 4 2.67 -21.27 -23.10
N VAL A 5 3.58 -20.52 -22.52
CA VAL A 5 3.50 -20.09 -21.12
C VAL A 5 2.39 -19.05 -21.06
N THR A 6 1.25 -19.41 -20.51
CA THR A 6 0.16 -18.44 -20.30
C THR A 6 0.55 -17.56 -19.14
N ILE A 7 0.73 -16.27 -19.40
CA ILE A 7 1.00 -15.26 -18.35
C ILE A 7 -0.30 -15.07 -17.56
N PRO A 8 -0.28 -15.23 -16.21
CA PRO A 8 -1.47 -15.01 -15.40
C PRO A 8 -1.97 -13.55 -15.48
N PRO A 9 -3.29 -13.32 -15.42
CA PRO A 9 -3.83 -11.96 -15.43
C PRO A 9 -3.37 -11.15 -14.22
N LEU A 10 -3.32 -9.83 -14.39
CA LEU A 10 -3.07 -8.89 -13.31
C LEU A 10 -4.34 -8.67 -12.50
N ALA A 11 -4.26 -8.80 -11.18
CA ALA A 11 -5.32 -8.42 -10.27
C ALA A 11 -5.09 -6.96 -9.81
N PRO A 12 -6.05 -6.05 -10.02
CA PRO A 12 -5.92 -4.68 -9.54
C PRO A 12 -5.87 -4.66 -8.02
N ALA A 13 -4.98 -3.82 -7.46
CA ALA A 13 -4.73 -3.74 -6.02
C ALA A 13 -4.37 -2.32 -5.58
N SER A 14 -4.63 -2.02 -4.32
CA SER A 14 -4.25 -0.76 -3.68
C SER A 14 -3.50 -1.02 -2.38
N THR A 15 -2.51 -0.18 -2.09
CA THR A 15 -1.68 -0.26 -0.89
C THR A 15 -1.48 1.13 -0.31
N VAL A 16 -1.52 1.27 1.01
CA VAL A 16 -1.36 2.56 1.70
C VAL A 16 -0.17 2.52 2.63
N ALA A 17 0.85 3.32 2.33
CA ALA A 17 1.89 3.68 3.30
C ALA A 17 1.31 4.78 4.22
N LEU A 18 0.77 4.38 5.37
CA LEU A 18 0.26 5.30 6.37
C LEU A 18 1.43 5.83 7.19
N ILE A 19 1.56 7.16 7.29
CA ILE A 19 2.66 7.82 8.00
C ILE A 19 2.14 8.71 9.12
N ARG A 20 2.97 8.91 10.13
CA ARG A 20 2.73 9.88 11.22
C ARG A 20 4.01 10.58 11.64
N PRO A 21 3.92 11.75 12.32
CA PRO A 21 5.08 12.39 12.92
C PRO A 21 5.71 11.49 14.00
N ALA A 22 7.05 11.50 14.08
CA ALA A 22 7.80 10.82 15.12
C ALA A 22 9.03 11.64 15.52
N ALA A 23 9.63 11.33 16.68
CA ALA A 23 10.86 11.97 17.11
C ALA A 23 11.98 11.76 16.08
N GLY A 24 12.43 12.85 15.48
CA GLY A 24 13.49 12.84 14.44
C GLY A 24 13.03 12.40 13.07
N GLY A 25 11.75 12.61 12.70
CA GLY A 25 11.24 12.34 11.35
C GLY A 25 9.81 11.82 11.33
N LEU A 26 9.61 10.70 10.68
CA LEU A 26 8.31 10.03 10.54
C LEU A 26 8.39 8.53 10.84
N GLU A 27 7.27 7.96 11.19
CA GLU A 27 7.04 6.51 11.25
C GLU A 27 6.05 6.08 10.17
N VAL A 28 6.17 4.85 9.71
CA VAL A 28 5.27 4.20 8.76
C VAL A 28 4.59 3.03 9.45
N PHE A 29 3.27 2.90 9.32
CA PHE A 29 2.54 1.74 9.81
C PHE A 29 2.73 0.55 8.91
N MET A 30 3.10 -0.58 9.48
CA MET A 30 3.33 -1.81 8.77
C MET A 30 2.59 -2.96 9.45
N VAL A 31 2.05 -3.85 8.65
CA VAL A 31 1.38 -5.06 9.13
C VAL A 31 2.21 -6.29 8.79
N LYS A 32 2.28 -7.24 9.72
CA LYS A 32 2.91 -8.53 9.50
C LYS A 32 1.90 -9.51 8.93
N ARG A 33 2.13 -10.01 7.72
CA ARG A 33 1.26 -11.02 7.10
C ARG A 33 1.27 -12.31 7.91
N HIS A 34 0.09 -12.94 8.03
CA HIS A 34 -0.03 -14.21 8.73
C HIS A 34 0.79 -15.31 8.02
N THR A 35 1.34 -16.26 8.76
CA THR A 35 2.14 -17.38 8.22
C THR A 35 1.33 -18.30 7.28
N ALA A 36 0.02 -18.35 7.44
CA ALA A 36 -0.89 -19.12 6.59
C ALA A 36 -1.17 -18.48 5.22
N VAL A 37 -0.75 -17.21 4.99
CA VAL A 37 -0.95 -16.55 3.70
C VAL A 37 0.08 -17.07 2.70
N ALA A 38 -0.40 -17.53 1.54
CA ALA A 38 0.43 -18.21 0.53
C ALA A 38 1.53 -17.32 -0.10
N VAL A 39 1.38 -16.00 -0.03
CA VAL A 39 2.32 -15.03 -0.64
C VAL A 39 2.94 -14.17 0.45
N LEU A 40 4.28 -14.10 0.48
CA LEU A 40 5.04 -13.28 1.42
C LEU A 40 4.69 -13.52 2.90
N ALA A 41 4.50 -14.78 3.29
CA ALA A 41 4.22 -15.19 4.67
C ALA A 41 5.24 -14.58 5.65
N SER A 42 4.76 -14.06 6.77
CA SER A 42 5.57 -13.40 7.81
C SER A 42 6.35 -12.14 7.38
N ALA A 43 6.16 -11.65 6.15
CA ALA A 43 6.75 -10.38 5.74
C ALA A 43 5.95 -9.20 6.33
N TYR A 44 6.67 -8.12 6.58
CA TYR A 44 6.06 -6.83 6.88
C TYR A 44 5.77 -6.09 5.58
N VAL A 45 4.54 -5.63 5.45
CA VAL A 45 4.02 -4.89 4.30
C VAL A 45 3.18 -3.70 4.77
N PHE A 46 2.84 -2.80 3.87
CA PHE A 46 1.83 -1.78 4.14
C PHE A 46 0.42 -2.39 4.03
N PRO A 47 -0.59 -1.86 4.73
CA PRO A 47 -1.98 -2.23 4.53
C PRO A 47 -2.40 -2.14 3.06
N GLY A 48 -3.14 -3.12 2.58
CA GLY A 48 -3.61 -3.14 1.20
C GLY A 48 -4.03 -4.50 0.69
N GLY A 49 -4.85 -4.47 -0.37
CA GLY A 49 -5.39 -5.68 -0.99
C GLY A 49 -5.96 -5.44 -2.37
N GLN A 50 -6.72 -6.41 -2.87
CA GLN A 50 -7.32 -6.36 -4.20
C GLN A 50 -8.56 -5.48 -4.22
N LEU A 51 -8.83 -4.88 -5.39
CA LEU A 51 -10.11 -4.23 -5.63
C LEU A 51 -11.23 -5.27 -5.57
N ALA A 52 -12.29 -4.96 -4.82
CA ALA A 52 -13.55 -5.68 -4.86
C ALA A 52 -14.50 -5.03 -5.88
N LEU A 53 -15.44 -5.80 -6.42
CA LEU A 53 -16.48 -5.23 -7.31
C LEU A 53 -17.27 -4.11 -6.65
N ALA A 54 -17.45 -4.17 -5.32
CA ALA A 54 -18.13 -3.15 -4.54
C ALA A 54 -17.39 -1.80 -4.51
N ASP A 55 -16.06 -1.77 -4.71
CA ASP A 55 -15.27 -0.55 -4.70
C ASP A 55 -15.57 0.36 -5.91
N SER A 56 -16.10 -0.21 -6.99
CA SER A 56 -16.54 0.52 -8.20
C SER A 56 -18.04 0.74 -8.30
N ALA A 57 -18.82 0.26 -7.34
CA ALA A 57 -20.28 0.37 -7.38
C ALA A 57 -20.77 1.84 -7.25
N GLY A 58 -21.94 2.14 -7.82
CA GLY A 58 -22.47 3.50 -7.84
C GLY A 58 -22.87 4.05 -6.46
N ASP A 59 -23.25 3.18 -5.53
CA ASP A 59 -23.60 3.55 -4.15
C ASP A 59 -22.38 4.08 -3.37
N ILE A 60 -21.22 3.43 -3.48
CA ILE A 60 -20.00 3.93 -2.83
C ILE A 60 -19.49 5.22 -3.49
N ALA A 61 -19.67 5.37 -4.81
CA ALA A 61 -19.28 6.57 -5.54
C ALA A 61 -19.94 7.83 -4.99
N ALA A 62 -21.23 7.73 -4.63
CA ALA A 62 -21.99 8.83 -4.04
C ALA A 62 -21.49 9.23 -2.63
N LEU A 63 -20.70 8.40 -1.97
CA LEU A 63 -20.16 8.60 -0.63
C LEU A 63 -18.71 9.12 -0.64
N CYS A 64 -18.16 9.46 -1.80
CA CYS A 64 -16.77 9.91 -1.94
C CYS A 64 -16.68 11.43 -2.09
N ASP A 65 -15.64 12.01 -1.47
CA ASP A 65 -15.23 13.40 -1.65
C ASP A 65 -13.80 13.44 -2.25
N GLY A 66 -13.45 14.57 -2.86
CA GLY A 66 -12.08 14.82 -3.33
C GLY A 66 -11.71 14.11 -4.64
N LEU A 67 -12.70 13.82 -5.50
CA LEU A 67 -12.47 13.13 -6.78
C LEU A 67 -11.74 13.99 -7.83
N SER A 68 -11.79 15.32 -7.72
CA SER A 68 -11.10 16.21 -8.65
C SER A 68 -9.58 16.09 -8.49
N GLY A 69 -8.88 15.82 -9.60
CA GLY A 69 -7.42 15.65 -9.61
C GLY A 69 -6.91 14.26 -9.21
N VAL A 70 -7.78 13.38 -8.70
CA VAL A 70 -7.42 11.99 -8.33
C VAL A 70 -6.85 11.22 -9.52
N ARG A 71 -7.43 11.43 -10.71
CA ARG A 71 -7.03 10.75 -11.94
C ARG A 71 -5.70 11.24 -12.51
N ASP A 72 -5.37 12.53 -12.35
CA ASP A 72 -4.28 13.19 -13.09
C ASP A 72 -2.93 12.48 -12.96
N ARG A 73 -2.75 11.69 -11.91
CA ARG A 73 -1.52 10.95 -11.62
C ARG A 73 -1.56 9.47 -11.99
N MET A 74 -2.72 8.97 -12.46
CA MET A 74 -2.91 7.54 -12.80
C MET A 74 -2.77 7.26 -14.30
N GLY A 75 -2.34 8.25 -15.09
CA GLY A 75 -2.09 8.09 -16.52
C GLY A 75 -3.38 7.89 -17.31
N SER A 76 -3.50 6.77 -18.03
CA SER A 76 -4.65 6.48 -18.90
C SER A 76 -5.83 5.81 -18.19
N VAL A 77 -5.82 5.68 -16.88
CA VAL A 77 -6.89 5.07 -16.08
C VAL A 77 -8.16 5.92 -16.17
N LEU A 78 -9.32 5.29 -16.33
CA LEU A 78 -10.62 5.98 -16.35
C LEU A 78 -10.99 6.53 -14.98
N ASP A 79 -11.81 7.57 -14.92
CA ASP A 79 -12.22 8.23 -13.66
C ASP A 79 -12.86 7.26 -12.66
N ASP A 80 -13.74 6.38 -13.13
CA ASP A 80 -14.40 5.38 -12.28
C ASP A 80 -13.41 4.32 -11.75
N GLU A 81 -12.44 3.94 -12.55
CA GLU A 81 -11.39 3.00 -12.14
C GLU A 81 -10.42 3.67 -11.16
N ALA A 82 -10.02 4.92 -11.41
CA ALA A 82 -9.20 5.70 -10.48
C ALA A 82 -9.89 5.84 -9.11
N ARG A 83 -11.19 6.13 -9.11
CA ARG A 83 -12.00 6.15 -7.88
C ARG A 83 -11.99 4.79 -7.18
N ALA A 84 -12.20 3.70 -7.92
CA ALA A 84 -12.23 2.35 -7.35
C ALA A 84 -10.91 1.99 -6.65
N PHE A 85 -9.75 2.35 -7.21
CA PHE A 85 -8.44 2.18 -6.55
C PHE A 85 -8.35 2.98 -5.24
N HIS A 86 -8.85 4.21 -5.20
CA HIS A 86 -8.83 5.01 -3.97
C HIS A 86 -9.81 4.47 -2.92
N VAL A 87 -11.00 4.04 -3.34
CA VAL A 87 -11.97 3.40 -2.43
C VAL A 87 -11.39 2.12 -1.84
N ALA A 88 -10.78 1.26 -2.67
CA ALA A 88 -10.09 0.06 -2.20
C ALA A 88 -8.97 0.39 -1.21
N ALA A 89 -8.18 1.45 -1.46
CA ALA A 89 -7.13 1.90 -0.55
C ALA A 89 -7.71 2.29 0.83
N VAL A 90 -8.81 3.06 0.87
CA VAL A 90 -9.47 3.43 2.13
C VAL A 90 -10.06 2.21 2.83
N ARG A 91 -10.74 1.32 2.09
CA ARG A 91 -11.35 0.11 2.65
C ARG A 91 -10.30 -0.83 3.25
N GLU A 92 -9.24 -1.15 2.51
CA GLU A 92 -8.17 -2.04 2.96
C GLU A 92 -7.41 -1.45 4.18
N LEU A 93 -7.15 -0.14 4.17
CA LEU A 93 -6.56 0.54 5.32
C LEU A 93 -7.47 0.43 6.56
N TYR A 94 -8.79 0.56 6.38
CA TYR A 94 -9.75 0.40 7.45
C TYR A 94 -9.82 -1.04 7.95
N GLU A 95 -9.86 -2.02 7.06
CA GLU A 95 -9.89 -3.44 7.41
C GLU A 95 -8.63 -3.88 8.14
N GLU A 96 -7.45 -3.53 7.63
CA GLU A 96 -6.17 -4.03 8.14
C GLU A 96 -5.57 -3.19 9.27
N ALA A 97 -5.76 -1.85 9.24
CA ALA A 97 -5.18 -0.93 10.21
C ALA A 97 -6.20 -0.25 11.15
N GLY A 98 -7.51 -0.36 10.90
CA GLY A 98 -8.54 0.31 11.68
C GLY A 98 -8.65 1.81 11.41
N ILE A 99 -7.91 2.33 10.44
CA ILE A 99 -7.89 3.74 10.09
C ILE A 99 -8.86 4.01 8.95
N LEU A 100 -9.85 4.86 9.19
CA LEU A 100 -10.84 5.27 8.20
C LEU A 100 -10.54 6.69 7.71
N LEU A 101 -10.08 6.81 6.48
CA LEU A 101 -9.89 8.12 5.82
C LEU A 101 -11.22 8.66 5.33
N ALA A 102 -11.95 9.31 6.22
CA ALA A 102 -13.27 9.85 5.93
C ALA A 102 -13.54 11.13 6.72
N ARG A 103 -14.49 11.91 6.20
CA ARG A 103 -15.08 13.07 6.88
C ARG A 103 -16.41 12.68 7.50
N ASN A 104 -16.65 13.17 8.70
CA ASN A 104 -17.95 13.05 9.36
C ASN A 104 -18.94 14.10 8.78
N ARG A 105 -20.18 14.09 9.28
CA ARG A 105 -21.25 14.99 8.84
C ARG A 105 -20.94 16.49 9.02
N ASP A 106 -19.96 16.82 9.87
CA ASP A 106 -19.54 18.20 10.13
C ASP A 106 -18.38 18.61 9.21
N GLY A 107 -17.96 17.72 8.28
CA GLY A 107 -16.86 17.92 7.34
C GLY A 107 -15.46 17.75 7.97
N LYS A 108 -15.38 17.33 9.22
CA LYS A 108 -14.14 17.08 9.98
C LYS A 108 -13.71 15.62 9.81
N ALA A 109 -12.46 15.33 10.18
CA ALA A 109 -11.99 13.96 10.21
C ALA A 109 -12.86 13.10 11.14
N VAL A 110 -13.17 11.87 10.71
CA VAL A 110 -13.81 10.88 11.57
C VAL A 110 -12.89 10.62 12.77
N GLY A 111 -13.46 10.64 13.97
CA GLY A 111 -12.73 10.56 15.24
C GLY A 111 -12.70 11.87 16.01
N GLU A 112 -12.82 13.02 15.35
CA GLU A 112 -12.84 14.33 16.05
C GLU A 112 -14.15 14.60 16.80
N ARG A 113 -15.21 13.86 16.49
CA ARG A 113 -16.50 14.00 17.17
C ARG A 113 -16.66 12.88 18.18
N SER A 114 -17.28 13.20 19.32
CA SER A 114 -17.65 12.21 20.34
C SER A 114 -18.48 11.07 19.75
N GLY A 115 -18.05 9.83 19.98
CA GLY A 115 -18.69 8.61 19.48
C GLY A 115 -18.23 8.15 18.09
N ASP A 116 -17.45 8.95 17.34
CA ASP A 116 -16.94 8.53 16.04
C ASP A 116 -16.01 7.31 16.16
N ILE A 117 -15.13 7.26 17.16
CA ILE A 117 -14.19 6.14 17.35
C ILE A 117 -14.95 4.85 17.67
N ASP A 118 -15.93 4.89 18.58
CA ASP A 118 -16.78 3.73 18.87
C ASP A 118 -17.51 3.23 17.60
N ALA A 119 -17.94 4.16 16.72
CA ALA A 119 -18.58 3.81 15.47
C ALA A 119 -17.58 3.22 14.45
N VAL A 120 -16.34 3.71 14.40
CA VAL A 120 -15.25 3.16 13.60
C VAL A 120 -14.95 1.72 14.04
N ASP A 121 -14.77 1.46 15.32
CA ASP A 121 -14.46 0.12 15.83
C ASP A 121 -15.60 -0.87 15.56
N LYS A 122 -16.84 -0.49 15.87
CA LYS A 122 -18.04 -1.32 15.59
C LYS A 122 -18.22 -1.55 14.08
N GLY A 123 -17.95 -0.53 13.27
CA GLY A 123 -18.00 -0.61 11.82
C GLY A 123 -16.98 -1.59 11.26
N ARG A 124 -15.73 -1.58 11.78
CA ARG A 124 -14.68 -2.51 11.41
C ARG A 124 -15.08 -3.96 11.72
N ASP A 125 -15.64 -4.21 12.88
CA ASP A 125 -16.15 -5.54 13.27
C ASP A 125 -17.30 -5.99 12.36
N ALA A 126 -18.22 -5.09 12.03
CA ALA A 126 -19.34 -5.39 11.14
C ALA A 126 -18.87 -5.66 9.70
N LEU A 127 -17.89 -4.91 9.19
CA LEU A 127 -17.25 -5.14 7.88
C LEU A 127 -16.62 -6.54 7.85
N ALA A 128 -15.89 -6.86 8.87
CA ALA A 128 -15.27 -8.16 9.06
C ALA A 128 -16.29 -9.31 9.20
N ALA A 129 -17.52 -9.02 9.63
CA ALA A 129 -18.65 -9.94 9.64
C ALA A 129 -19.42 -9.99 8.29
N GLY A 130 -18.92 -9.28 7.26
CA GLY A 130 -19.46 -9.30 5.90
C GLY A 130 -20.48 -8.20 5.59
N ARG A 131 -20.66 -7.19 6.46
CA ARG A 131 -21.50 -6.04 6.13
C ARG A 131 -20.84 -5.22 5.02
N PRO A 132 -21.57 -4.81 3.95
CA PRO A 132 -20.98 -4.05 2.86
C PRO A 132 -20.42 -2.69 3.33
N PHE A 133 -19.22 -2.33 2.84
CA PHE A 133 -18.52 -1.10 3.23
C PHE A 133 -19.35 0.16 2.97
N ALA A 134 -19.98 0.27 1.77
CA ALA A 134 -20.85 1.40 1.45
C ALA A 134 -22.01 1.55 2.45
N THR A 135 -22.60 0.43 2.91
CA THR A 135 -23.68 0.45 3.89
C THR A 135 -23.22 1.01 5.24
N LEU A 136 -21.99 0.69 5.67
CA LEU A 136 -21.40 1.22 6.91
C LEU A 136 -21.17 2.71 6.81
N VAL A 137 -20.51 3.16 5.74
CA VAL A 137 -20.21 4.58 5.49
C VAL A 137 -21.49 5.41 5.43
N ALA A 138 -22.51 4.92 4.72
CA ALA A 138 -23.80 5.60 4.60
C ALA A 138 -24.59 5.70 5.93
N ALA A 139 -24.59 4.63 6.74
CA ALA A 139 -25.29 4.58 8.02
C ALA A 139 -24.79 5.65 9.00
N GLU A 140 -23.47 5.87 9.03
CA GLU A 140 -22.82 6.87 9.89
C GLU A 140 -22.79 8.27 9.24
N ARG A 141 -23.29 8.41 8.01
CA ARG A 141 -23.23 9.64 7.20
C ARG A 141 -21.79 10.15 7.03
N TRP A 142 -20.87 9.24 6.88
CA TRP A 142 -19.48 9.54 6.55
C TRP A 142 -19.29 9.75 5.05
N ARG A 143 -18.24 10.45 4.68
CA ARG A 143 -17.81 10.62 3.30
C ARG A 143 -16.33 10.28 3.18
N LEU A 144 -16.01 9.35 2.29
CA LEU A 144 -14.62 8.92 2.07
C LEU A 144 -13.79 10.09 1.53
N ALA A 145 -12.68 10.38 2.16
CA ALA A 145 -11.79 11.50 1.83
C ALA A 145 -10.68 11.02 0.87
N LEU A 146 -11.02 10.85 -0.42
CA LEU A 146 -10.08 10.33 -1.42
C LEU A 146 -8.91 11.28 -1.68
N ASP A 147 -9.09 12.58 -1.44
CA ASP A 147 -8.06 13.62 -1.52
C ASP A 147 -6.99 13.54 -0.41
N TRP A 148 -7.19 12.69 0.63
CA TRP A 148 -6.16 12.43 1.64
C TRP A 148 -5.16 11.36 1.19
N LEU A 149 -5.44 10.67 0.10
CA LEU A 149 -4.54 9.73 -0.53
C LEU A 149 -3.69 10.42 -1.61
N THR A 150 -2.38 10.27 -1.52
CA THR A 150 -1.46 10.77 -2.55
C THR A 150 -0.79 9.60 -3.24
N LEU A 151 -1.13 9.34 -4.51
CA LEU A 151 -0.47 8.31 -5.30
C LEU A 151 1.01 8.65 -5.48
N PHE A 152 1.95 7.72 -5.20
CA PHE A 152 3.38 7.94 -5.34
C PHE A 152 4.14 6.82 -6.04
N ALA A 153 3.56 5.62 -6.17
CA ALA A 153 4.20 4.52 -6.89
C ALA A 153 3.17 3.58 -7.54
N HIS A 154 3.58 2.90 -8.62
CA HIS A 154 2.77 1.93 -9.34
C HIS A 154 3.62 0.69 -9.62
N TRP A 155 3.29 -0.41 -8.96
CA TRP A 155 4.03 -1.66 -9.03
C TRP A 155 3.25 -2.76 -9.74
N VAL A 156 3.93 -3.45 -10.65
CA VAL A 156 3.36 -4.59 -11.37
C VAL A 156 4.19 -5.84 -11.09
N THR A 157 3.53 -6.90 -10.68
CA THR A 157 4.21 -8.18 -10.41
C THR A 157 4.83 -8.76 -11.69
N PRO A 158 6.07 -9.30 -11.65
CA PRO A 158 6.71 -9.97 -12.77
C PRO A 158 5.85 -11.08 -13.39
N ASP A 159 6.03 -11.33 -14.71
CA ASP A 159 5.22 -12.28 -15.49
C ASP A 159 5.35 -13.75 -15.02
N ILE A 160 6.45 -14.08 -14.36
CA ILE A 160 6.73 -15.44 -13.88
C ILE A 160 5.94 -15.81 -12.61
N GLU A 161 5.43 -14.83 -11.89
CA GLU A 161 4.73 -15.10 -10.62
C GLU A 161 3.33 -15.66 -10.88
N PRO A 162 2.90 -16.70 -10.13
CA PRO A 162 1.60 -17.36 -10.33
C PRO A 162 0.41 -16.46 -9.92
N ARG A 163 0.64 -15.48 -9.06
CA ARG A 163 -0.32 -14.44 -8.69
C ARG A 163 0.30 -13.10 -8.97
N ARG A 164 -0.37 -12.31 -9.80
CA ARG A 164 0.16 -11.02 -10.25
C ARG A 164 -0.80 -9.90 -9.88
N PHE A 165 -0.21 -8.78 -9.47
CA PHE A 165 -0.93 -7.59 -9.05
C PHE A 165 -0.52 -6.40 -9.90
N ASP A 166 -1.49 -5.57 -10.21
CA ASP A 166 -1.35 -4.21 -10.71
C ASP A 166 -1.66 -3.28 -9.55
N ALA A 167 -0.62 -2.87 -8.80
CA ALA A 167 -0.77 -2.29 -7.47
C ALA A 167 -0.40 -0.81 -7.44
N TYR A 168 -1.35 0.04 -7.10
CA TYR A 168 -1.15 1.46 -6.85
C TYR A 168 -0.86 1.72 -5.37
N PHE A 169 0.23 2.46 -5.10
CA PHE A 169 0.71 2.76 -3.77
C PHE A 169 0.43 4.22 -3.41
N PHE A 170 -0.32 4.41 -2.35
CA PHE A 170 -0.72 5.71 -1.83
C PHE A 170 0.00 6.03 -0.54
N LEU A 171 0.36 7.30 -0.35
CA LEU A 171 0.83 7.86 0.90
C LEU A 171 -0.34 8.59 1.57
N ALA A 172 -0.54 8.36 2.87
CA ALA A 172 -1.56 9.03 3.67
C ALA A 172 -1.02 9.34 5.07
N VAL A 173 -1.56 10.38 5.69
CA VAL A 173 -1.24 10.75 7.07
C VAL A 173 -2.28 10.16 8.01
N GLU A 174 -1.84 9.60 9.14
CA GLU A 174 -2.75 9.14 10.20
C GLU A 174 -3.59 10.31 10.73
N PRO A 175 -4.94 10.20 10.76
CA PRO A 175 -5.77 11.21 11.41
C PRO A 175 -5.49 11.26 12.92
N GLU A 176 -5.30 12.44 13.50
CA GLU A 176 -4.88 12.63 14.89
C GLU A 176 -5.77 11.93 15.92
N ALA A 177 -7.06 11.77 15.63
CA ALA A 177 -8.02 11.16 16.53
C ALA A 177 -8.16 9.63 16.39
N GLN A 178 -7.38 8.99 15.52
CA GLN A 178 -7.43 7.55 15.29
C GLN A 178 -6.07 6.93 15.59
N ASP A 179 -6.08 5.69 16.09
CA ASP A 179 -4.86 4.92 16.39
C ASP A 179 -4.85 3.63 15.53
N ALA A 180 -3.80 3.45 14.74
CA ALA A 180 -3.67 2.28 13.87
C ALA A 180 -3.45 0.99 14.68
N SER A 181 -4.23 -0.05 14.37
CA SER A 181 -4.16 -1.37 15.01
C SER A 181 -4.38 -2.49 13.99
N HIS A 182 -3.67 -3.60 14.11
CA HIS A 182 -3.83 -4.75 13.19
C HIS A 182 -5.19 -5.45 13.37
N CYS A 183 -5.66 -6.12 12.33
CA CYS A 183 -6.97 -6.79 12.33
C CYS A 183 -6.99 -8.15 13.04
N GLY A 184 -5.84 -8.78 13.25
CA GLY A 184 -5.72 -10.10 13.91
C GLY A 184 -6.18 -11.30 13.08
N ARG A 185 -6.64 -11.11 11.83
CA ARG A 185 -7.13 -12.17 10.92
C ARG A 185 -6.13 -12.46 9.82
N GLU A 186 -5.91 -11.51 8.91
CA GLU A 186 -4.95 -11.61 7.81
C GLU A 186 -3.56 -11.16 8.23
N THR A 187 -3.48 -10.34 9.28
CA THR A 187 -2.26 -9.80 9.86
C THR A 187 -2.11 -10.25 11.31
N SER A 188 -0.88 -10.60 11.69
CA SER A 188 -0.56 -11.13 13.03
C SER A 188 0.07 -10.09 13.96
N ALA A 189 0.45 -8.93 13.43
CA ALA A 189 0.98 -7.78 14.18
C ALA A 189 0.83 -6.51 13.35
N GLY A 190 0.66 -5.37 14.02
CA GLY A 190 0.78 -4.04 13.46
C GLY A 190 1.86 -3.28 14.22
N VAL A 191 2.67 -2.51 13.53
CA VAL A 191 3.77 -1.78 14.15
C VAL A 191 4.06 -0.49 13.40
N TRP A 192 4.30 0.56 14.15
CA TRP A 192 4.91 1.78 13.68
C TRP A 192 6.43 1.62 13.69
N MET A 193 7.09 1.88 12.59
CA MET A 193 8.55 1.84 12.48
C MET A 193 9.05 3.04 11.68
N ARG A 194 10.17 3.59 12.11
CA ARG A 194 10.91 4.54 11.28
C ARG A 194 11.46 3.78 10.06
N PRO A 195 11.45 4.39 8.85
CA PRO A 195 12.00 3.73 7.66
C PRO A 195 13.40 3.15 7.85
N ALA A 196 14.31 3.92 8.46
CA ALA A 196 15.68 3.48 8.74
C ALA A 196 15.74 2.25 9.65
N ASP A 197 14.88 2.19 10.69
CA ASP A 197 14.85 1.07 11.64
C ASP A 197 14.32 -0.20 10.98
N ALA A 198 13.28 -0.09 10.15
CA ALA A 198 12.74 -1.22 9.38
C ALA A 198 13.79 -1.80 8.43
N ILE A 199 14.55 -0.94 7.74
CA ILE A 199 15.65 -1.32 6.86
C ILE A 199 16.77 -2.01 7.64
N ALA A 200 17.19 -1.45 8.78
CA ALA A 200 18.22 -2.01 9.64
C ALA A 200 17.82 -3.40 10.17
N ARG A 201 16.60 -3.55 10.66
CA ARG A 201 16.05 -4.84 11.14
C ARG A 201 15.93 -5.88 10.03
N CYS A 202 15.59 -5.46 8.81
CA CYS A 202 15.58 -6.37 7.67
C CYS A 202 17.00 -6.83 7.31
N ARG A 203 18.01 -5.93 7.32
CA ARG A 203 19.42 -6.30 7.10
C ARG A 203 19.93 -7.24 8.17
N ALA A 204 19.55 -7.04 9.44
CA ALA A 204 19.86 -7.94 10.55
C ALA A 204 19.15 -9.31 10.45
N GLY A 205 18.17 -9.45 9.53
CA GLY A 205 17.40 -10.68 9.37
C GLY A 205 16.26 -10.87 10.39
N GLU A 206 15.94 -9.84 11.16
CA GLU A 206 14.86 -9.88 12.15
C GLU A 206 13.49 -9.85 11.51
N ILE A 207 13.33 -9.06 10.43
CA ILE A 207 12.10 -8.97 9.65
C ILE A 207 12.35 -9.24 8.17
N ALA A 208 11.29 -9.56 7.42
CA ALA A 208 11.35 -9.70 5.97
C ALA A 208 10.57 -8.54 5.33
N LEU A 209 11.17 -7.91 4.32
CA LEU A 209 10.56 -6.86 3.51
C LEU A 209 10.56 -7.27 2.04
N PRO A 210 9.41 -7.27 1.35
CA PRO A 210 9.37 -7.42 -0.11
C PRO A 210 10.05 -6.24 -0.82
N PRO A 211 10.57 -6.42 -2.05
CA PRO A 211 11.25 -5.35 -2.78
C PRO A 211 10.44 -4.04 -2.90
N PRO A 212 9.13 -4.02 -3.20
CA PRO A 212 8.35 -2.78 -3.22
C PRO A 212 8.31 -2.07 -1.85
N THR A 213 8.12 -2.84 -0.76
CA THR A 213 8.11 -2.29 0.61
C THR A 213 9.49 -1.74 0.99
N TRP A 214 10.56 -2.49 0.70
CA TRP A 214 11.94 -2.03 0.90
C TRP A 214 12.19 -0.71 0.15
N THR A 215 11.86 -0.67 -1.14
CA THR A 215 12.10 0.51 -1.98
C THR A 215 11.34 1.73 -1.47
N THR A 216 10.07 1.56 -1.08
CA THR A 216 9.28 2.65 -0.49
C THR A 216 9.89 3.17 0.82
N LEU A 217 10.33 2.28 1.72
CA LEU A 217 10.99 2.69 2.96
C LEU A 217 12.28 3.46 2.67
N ARG A 218 13.07 3.03 1.66
CA ARG A 218 14.28 3.75 1.22
C ARG A 218 13.98 5.14 0.64
N GLN A 219 12.84 5.30 -0.03
CA GLN A 219 12.38 6.59 -0.53
C GLN A 219 11.90 7.52 0.59
N LEU A 220 11.29 6.96 1.65
CA LEU A 220 10.79 7.73 2.79
C LEU A 220 11.88 8.05 3.83
N GLU A 221 12.98 7.27 3.88
CA GLU A 221 14.06 7.41 4.87
C GLU A 221 14.69 8.82 4.97
N PRO A 222 14.86 9.59 3.88
CA PRO A 222 15.50 10.91 3.94
C PRO A 222 14.65 12.00 4.57
N PHE A 223 13.33 11.82 4.72
CA PHE A 223 12.44 12.90 5.14
C PHE A 223 12.45 13.11 6.64
N GLY A 224 12.67 14.36 7.05
CA GLY A 224 12.65 14.79 8.45
C GLY A 224 11.26 15.06 9.00
N SER A 225 10.24 15.12 8.14
CA SER A 225 8.84 15.39 8.54
C SER A 225 7.83 14.73 7.60
N VAL A 226 6.60 14.61 8.08
CA VAL A 226 5.45 14.17 7.29
C VAL A 226 5.18 15.11 6.11
N ASP A 227 5.29 16.42 6.34
CA ASP A 227 5.04 17.42 5.31
C ASP A 227 6.02 17.32 4.14
N GLU A 228 7.31 17.08 4.42
CA GLU A 228 8.32 16.83 3.38
C GLU A 228 8.00 15.58 2.56
N ALA A 229 7.64 14.47 3.22
CA ALA A 229 7.26 13.23 2.57
C ALA A 229 6.01 13.40 1.69
N MET A 230 4.99 14.12 2.18
CA MET A 230 3.77 14.40 1.43
C MET A 230 4.04 15.36 0.25
N ALA A 231 4.89 16.37 0.43
CA ALA A 231 5.30 17.27 -0.65
C ALA A 231 6.04 16.51 -1.76
N TRP A 232 6.99 15.64 -1.39
CA TRP A 232 7.65 14.75 -2.33
C TRP A 232 6.65 13.85 -3.05
N ALA A 233 5.76 13.18 -2.33
CA ALA A 233 4.77 12.30 -2.93
C ALA A 233 3.87 13.03 -3.94
N ARG A 234 3.50 14.28 -3.69
CA ARG A 234 2.70 15.12 -4.62
C ARG A 234 3.48 15.52 -5.87
N SER A 235 4.80 15.69 -5.79
CA SER A 235 5.65 16.18 -6.89
C SER A 235 6.30 15.05 -7.68
N THR A 236 6.43 13.83 -7.11
CA THR A 236 7.10 12.72 -7.79
C THR A 236 6.29 12.22 -8.99
N THR A 237 6.98 11.79 -10.04
CA THR A 237 6.33 11.04 -11.13
C THR A 237 5.98 9.64 -10.67
N VAL A 238 4.95 9.04 -11.26
CA VAL A 238 4.46 7.70 -10.92
C VAL A 238 4.58 6.77 -12.13
N PRO A 239 5.80 6.32 -12.47
CA PRO A 239 5.99 5.39 -13.56
C PRO A 239 5.48 3.99 -13.16
N ARG A 240 5.03 3.24 -14.16
CA ARG A 240 4.70 1.82 -13.99
C ARG A 240 5.99 1.01 -13.86
N ILE A 241 6.18 0.38 -12.71
CA ILE A 241 7.39 -0.39 -12.37
C ILE A 241 7.06 -1.87 -12.42
N GLN A 242 7.61 -2.57 -13.40
CA GLN A 242 7.56 -4.02 -13.47
C GLN A 242 8.99 -4.55 -13.28
N PRO A 243 9.29 -5.18 -12.14
CA PRO A 243 10.61 -5.76 -11.90
C PRO A 243 10.94 -6.87 -12.91
N GLY A 244 12.20 -6.98 -13.25
CA GLY A 244 12.74 -8.14 -13.94
C GLY A 244 12.87 -9.32 -12.99
N PHE A 245 12.91 -10.53 -13.55
CA PHE A 245 13.09 -11.78 -12.80
C PHE A 245 14.14 -12.65 -13.45
N GLY A 246 14.95 -13.31 -12.64
CA GLY A 246 16.00 -14.22 -13.10
C GLY A 246 16.49 -15.14 -12.02
N PHE A 247 17.59 -15.83 -12.32
CA PHE A 247 18.29 -16.72 -11.41
C PHE A 247 19.80 -16.43 -11.41
N GLN A 248 20.41 -16.51 -10.25
CA GLN A 248 21.86 -16.58 -10.10
C GLN A 248 22.19 -17.94 -9.47
N GLY A 249 22.65 -18.89 -10.28
CA GLY A 249 22.65 -20.29 -9.89
C GLY A 249 21.24 -20.78 -9.63
N THR A 250 20.94 -21.22 -8.41
CA THR A 250 19.61 -21.64 -7.96
C THR A 250 18.84 -20.54 -7.22
N THR A 251 19.48 -19.41 -6.94
CA THR A 251 18.88 -18.31 -6.19
C THR A 251 17.99 -17.45 -7.10
N ARG A 252 16.75 -17.22 -6.69
CA ARG A 252 15.81 -16.32 -7.39
C ARG A 252 16.26 -14.87 -7.21
N ILE A 253 16.32 -14.13 -8.32
CA ILE A 253 16.71 -12.72 -8.36
C ILE A 253 15.56 -11.90 -8.91
N VAL A 254 15.30 -10.76 -8.26
CA VAL A 254 14.45 -9.68 -8.77
C VAL A 254 15.32 -8.47 -9.03
N THR A 255 15.18 -7.85 -10.21
CA THR A 255 15.86 -6.62 -10.59
C THR A 255 14.86 -5.50 -10.79
N LEU A 256 15.21 -4.29 -10.34
CA LEU A 256 14.42 -3.08 -10.55
C LEU A 256 14.98 -2.28 -11.74
N PRO A 257 14.18 -1.40 -12.34
CA PRO A 257 14.68 -0.51 -13.40
C PRO A 257 15.92 0.28 -12.95
N GLY A 258 16.94 0.31 -13.83
CA GLY A 258 18.25 0.89 -13.53
C GLY A 258 19.30 -0.12 -13.04
N ASP A 259 18.92 -1.38 -12.83
CA ASP A 259 19.88 -2.49 -12.73
C ASP A 259 20.53 -2.78 -14.08
N SER A 260 21.75 -3.31 -14.11
CA SER A 260 22.46 -3.68 -15.36
C SER A 260 21.66 -4.65 -16.24
N ALA A 261 20.75 -5.44 -15.65
CA ALA A 261 19.90 -6.42 -16.36
C ALA A 261 18.51 -5.87 -16.74
N LEU A 262 18.15 -4.65 -16.34
CA LEU A 262 16.84 -4.07 -16.62
C LEU A 262 16.96 -2.58 -16.98
N ALA A 263 16.44 -2.22 -18.14
CA ALA A 263 16.48 -0.84 -18.62
C ALA A 263 15.88 0.15 -17.58
N PRO A 264 16.45 1.35 -17.46
CA PRO A 264 15.91 2.38 -16.59
C PRO A 264 14.51 2.81 -17.06
N VAL A 265 13.66 3.17 -16.10
CA VAL A 265 12.32 3.74 -16.36
C VAL A 265 12.38 5.21 -15.95
N PRO A 266 12.05 6.16 -16.86
CA PRO A 266 12.04 7.58 -16.56
C PRO A 266 11.17 7.89 -15.34
N GLY A 267 11.72 8.67 -14.40
CA GLY A 267 11.02 9.03 -13.17
C GLY A 267 11.10 8.02 -12.04
N PHE A 268 11.73 6.85 -12.26
CA PHE A 268 12.02 5.89 -11.20
C PHE A 268 13.51 5.91 -10.85
N ALA A 269 13.79 5.96 -9.55
CA ALA A 269 15.14 5.76 -9.01
C ALA A 269 15.05 4.93 -7.72
N ALA A 270 15.91 3.94 -7.60
CA ALA A 270 16.07 3.14 -6.40
C ALA A 270 17.56 3.04 -6.03
N LYS A 271 17.85 3.05 -4.74
CA LYS A 271 19.22 2.92 -4.24
C LYS A 271 19.73 1.49 -4.41
N GLU A 272 18.88 0.53 -4.12
CA GLU A 272 19.12 -0.90 -4.34
C GLU A 272 18.23 -1.38 -5.47
N THR A 273 18.84 -1.92 -6.52
CA THR A 273 18.12 -2.34 -7.74
C THR A 273 18.09 -3.86 -7.92
N ARG A 274 18.76 -4.62 -7.05
CA ARG A 274 18.82 -6.07 -7.14
C ARG A 274 18.53 -6.73 -5.80
N PHE A 275 17.70 -7.77 -5.83
CA PHE A 275 17.28 -8.52 -4.65
C PHE A 275 17.39 -10.02 -4.90
N ALA A 276 17.97 -10.74 -3.95
CA ALA A 276 18.03 -12.20 -3.93
C ALA A 276 17.01 -12.77 -2.93
N LEU A 277 16.37 -13.88 -3.29
CA LEU A 277 15.52 -14.64 -2.38
C LEU A 277 16.33 -15.70 -1.66
N GLU A 278 16.71 -15.45 -0.42
CA GLU A 278 17.49 -16.33 0.43
C GLU A 278 16.68 -16.77 1.65
N ASN A 279 16.58 -18.08 1.87
CA ASN A 279 15.80 -18.65 2.98
C ASN A 279 14.36 -18.10 3.09
N GLY A 280 13.71 -17.88 1.94
CA GLY A 280 12.36 -17.33 1.87
C GLY A 280 12.24 -15.82 2.13
N ARG A 281 13.36 -15.09 2.19
CA ARG A 281 13.40 -13.65 2.44
C ARG A 281 14.13 -12.92 1.32
N TRP A 282 13.58 -11.82 0.86
CA TRP A 282 14.26 -10.93 -0.08
C TRP A 282 15.35 -10.13 0.63
N ARG A 283 16.54 -10.09 0.04
CA ARG A 283 17.67 -9.28 0.51
C ARG A 283 18.24 -8.47 -0.65
N PRO A 284 18.53 -7.18 -0.44
CA PRO A 284 19.27 -6.42 -1.44
C PRO A 284 20.68 -6.99 -1.56
N ILE A 285 21.14 -7.10 -2.81
CA ILE A 285 22.51 -7.51 -3.15
C ILE A 285 23.12 -6.48 -4.09
N GLU A 286 24.44 -6.46 -4.20
CA GLU A 286 25.14 -5.58 -5.14
C GLU A 286 24.80 -5.92 -6.58
N SER A 287 24.66 -4.89 -7.44
CA SER A 287 24.56 -5.07 -8.88
C SER A 287 25.91 -5.52 -9.40
N LEU A 288 25.92 -6.59 -10.22
CA LEU A 288 27.14 -7.11 -10.85
C LEU A 288 27.66 -6.14 -11.89
#